data_c548dd11ec710950ccdc5a9f564b63c9
#
_entry.id   c548dd11ec710950ccdc5a9f564b63c9
#
_cell.length_a   1.000
_cell.length_b   1.000
_cell.length_c   1.000
_cell.angle_alpha   90.00
_cell.angle_beta   90.00
_cell.angle_gamma   90.00
#
_symmetry.space_group_name_H-M   'P 1'
#
loop_
_entity.id
_entity.type
_entity.pdbx_description
1 polymer ?
#
loop_
_entity_poly.entity_id
_entity_poly.type
_entity_poly.pdbx_seq_one_letter_code
_entity_poly.pdbx_strand_id
1 'polypeptide(L)'
;MYKIVVSRKILKNIQRMPEPIQVKLANLVEDLRDKGPIRSEWPNFSRLGKNQYHCHLSYKWVACWYWEKGTIEIEVYYAGSRENAPY
;
A
#
# COMPACT_ATOMS: atom_id res chain seq x y z
N MET A 1 -13.23 9.85 -5.77
CA MET A 1 -11.78 9.76 -5.91
C MET A 1 -11.10 10.06 -4.58
N TYR A 2 -10.08 9.29 -4.26
CA TYR A 2 -9.39 9.43 -2.97
C TYR A 2 -8.08 10.18 -3.16
N LYS A 3 -7.59 10.77 -2.07
CA LYS A 3 -6.30 11.43 -2.03
C LYS A 3 -5.28 10.47 -1.43
N ILE A 4 -4.21 10.19 -2.17
CA ILE A 4 -3.19 9.25 -1.71
C ILE A 4 -2.00 10.03 -1.18
N VAL A 5 -1.62 9.73 0.06
CA VAL A 5 -0.43 10.29 0.69
C VAL A 5 0.56 9.16 0.91
N VAL A 6 1.80 9.35 0.48
CA VAL A 6 2.85 8.38 0.71
C VAL A 6 3.74 8.92 1.84
N SER A 7 3.88 8.16 2.90
CA SER A 7 4.68 8.56 4.05
C SER A 7 6.13 8.83 3.62
N ARG A 8 6.69 9.93 4.09
CA ARG A 8 8.09 10.27 3.77
C ARG A 8 9.07 9.21 4.27
N LYS A 9 8.72 8.54 5.35
CA LYS A 9 9.58 7.51 5.95
C LYS A 9 9.87 6.36 5.01
N ILE A 10 8.96 6.08 4.08
CA ILE A 10 9.10 4.90 3.21
C ILE A 10 9.68 5.23 1.83
N LEU A 11 9.93 6.50 1.54
CA LEU A 11 10.43 6.86 0.20
C LEU A 11 11.75 6.17 -0.14
N LYS A 12 12.66 6.07 0.83
CA LYS A 12 13.94 5.38 0.61
C LYS A 12 13.73 3.89 0.34
N ASN A 13 12.80 3.27 1.07
CA ASN A 13 12.47 1.86 0.86
C ASN A 13 11.94 1.64 -0.55
N ILE A 14 11.06 2.53 -0.99
CA ILE A 14 10.49 2.44 -2.34
C ILE A 14 11.59 2.50 -3.38
N GLN A 15 12.53 3.43 -3.22
CA GLN A 15 13.64 3.58 -4.17
C GLN A 15 14.54 2.36 -4.24
N ARG A 16 14.60 1.58 -3.16
CA ARG A 16 15.42 0.35 -3.09
C ARG A 16 14.71 -0.88 -3.64
N MET A 17 13.41 -0.80 -3.84
CA MET A 17 12.68 -1.93 -4.39
C MET A 17 13.04 -2.12 -5.86
N PRO A 18 13.03 -3.38 -6.33
CA PRO A 18 13.23 -3.63 -7.76
C PRO A 18 12.24 -2.81 -8.60
N GLU A 19 12.70 -2.35 -9.76
CA GLU A 19 11.87 -1.50 -10.61
C GLU A 19 10.51 -2.12 -10.96
N PRO A 20 10.42 -3.42 -11.30
CA PRO A 20 9.09 -4.00 -11.55
C PRO A 20 8.15 -3.92 -10.35
N ILE A 21 8.70 -3.93 -9.14
CA ILE A 21 7.89 -3.83 -7.92
C ILE A 21 7.45 -2.38 -7.72
N GLN A 22 8.31 -1.42 -8.03
CA GLN A 22 7.93 -0.01 -8.00
C GLN A 22 6.77 0.28 -8.95
N VAL A 23 6.76 -0.35 -10.11
CA VAL A 23 5.66 -0.23 -11.07
C VAL A 23 4.38 -0.80 -10.47
N LYS A 24 4.46 -1.95 -9.81
CA LYS A 24 3.29 -2.53 -9.16
C LYS A 24 2.76 -1.64 -8.04
N LEU A 25 3.66 -1.02 -7.28
CA LEU A 25 3.23 -0.07 -6.25
C LEU A 25 2.50 1.12 -6.89
N ALA A 26 3.01 1.64 -8.00
CA ALA A 26 2.35 2.73 -8.70
C ALA A 26 0.95 2.33 -9.17
N ASN A 27 0.79 1.10 -9.65
CA ASN A 27 -0.51 0.60 -10.05
C ASN A 27 -1.46 0.49 -8.86
N LEU A 28 -0.95 0.04 -7.71
CA LEU A 28 -1.76 -0.02 -6.50
C LEU A 28 -2.22 1.38 -6.07
N VAL A 29 -1.31 2.35 -6.10
CA VAL A 29 -1.64 3.73 -5.75
C VAL A 29 -2.76 4.27 -6.65
N GLU A 30 -2.70 3.97 -7.94
CA GLU A 30 -3.77 4.37 -8.86
C GLU A 30 -5.09 3.70 -8.50
N ASP A 31 -5.06 2.41 -8.20
CA ASP A 31 -6.27 1.69 -7.80
C ASP A 31 -6.85 2.25 -6.51
N LEU A 32 -6.00 2.57 -5.53
CA LEU A 32 -6.45 3.17 -4.30
C LEU A 32 -7.11 4.53 -4.55
N ARG A 33 -6.51 5.33 -5.43
CA ARG A 33 -7.05 6.65 -5.77
C ARG A 33 -8.42 6.54 -6.44
N ASP A 34 -8.55 5.62 -7.38
CA ASP A 34 -9.74 5.54 -8.21
C ASP A 34 -10.86 4.72 -7.59
N LYS A 35 -10.51 3.69 -6.81
CA LYS A 35 -11.48 2.71 -6.32
C LYS A 35 -11.57 2.65 -4.80
N GLY A 36 -10.64 3.26 -4.07
CA GLY A 36 -10.68 3.30 -2.62
C GLY A 36 -9.86 2.22 -1.93
N PRO A 37 -9.97 2.15 -0.60
CA PRO A 37 -9.05 1.34 0.22
C PRO A 37 -9.28 -0.16 0.18
N ILE A 38 -10.44 -0.63 -0.24
CA ILE A 38 -10.75 -2.06 -0.26
C ILE A 38 -10.34 -2.63 -1.60
N ARG A 39 -9.20 -3.33 -1.64
CA ARG A 39 -8.58 -3.82 -2.88
C ARG A 39 -8.47 -5.33 -2.88
N SER A 40 -9.61 -6.01 -2.75
CA SER A 40 -9.67 -7.47 -2.65
C SER A 40 -9.08 -8.20 -3.86
N GLU A 41 -8.99 -7.53 -5.00
CA GLU A 41 -8.43 -8.11 -6.21
C GLU A 41 -6.90 -8.22 -6.17
N TRP A 42 -6.26 -7.52 -5.22
CA TRP A 42 -4.80 -7.59 -5.08
C TRP A 42 -4.39 -8.81 -4.27
N PRO A 43 -3.24 -9.43 -4.58
CA PRO A 43 -2.82 -10.65 -3.88
C PRO A 43 -2.71 -10.46 -2.37
N ASN A 44 -3.24 -11.41 -1.63
CA ASN A 44 -3.17 -11.47 -0.17
C ASN A 44 -3.71 -10.23 0.52
N PHE A 45 -4.63 -9.52 -0.13
CA PHE A 45 -5.27 -8.38 0.50
C PHE A 45 -5.93 -8.81 1.81
N SER A 46 -5.66 -8.06 2.88
CA SER A 46 -6.36 -8.28 4.14
C SER A 46 -6.35 -7.02 5.00
N ARG A 47 -7.24 -7.02 5.97
CA ARG A 47 -7.34 -5.96 6.94
C ARG A 47 -6.47 -6.34 8.13
N LEU A 48 -5.49 -5.49 8.45
CA LEU A 48 -4.55 -5.76 9.53
C LEU A 48 -5.07 -5.32 10.88
N GLY A 49 -5.89 -4.28 10.89
CA GLY A 49 -6.43 -3.72 12.10
C GLY A 49 -7.64 -2.87 11.77
N LYS A 50 -8.03 -1.99 12.69
CA LYS A 50 -9.25 -1.23 12.52
C LYS A 50 -9.28 -0.41 11.23
N ASN A 51 -8.17 0.24 10.91
CA ASN A 51 -8.09 1.14 9.76
C ASN A 51 -6.88 0.84 8.88
N GLN A 52 -6.32 -0.36 9.00
CA GLN A 52 -5.09 -0.72 8.32
C GLN A 52 -5.30 -1.91 7.41
N TYR A 53 -4.70 -1.85 6.23
CA TYR A 53 -4.85 -2.84 5.19
C TYR A 53 -3.50 -3.14 4.56
N HIS A 54 -3.39 -4.29 3.93
CA HIS A 54 -2.19 -4.60 3.16
C HIS A 54 -2.52 -5.49 1.98
N CYS A 55 -1.59 -5.55 1.05
CA CYS A 55 -1.59 -6.54 -0.01
C CYS A 55 -0.14 -6.84 -0.40
N HIS A 56 0.03 -7.90 -1.17
CA HIS A 56 1.33 -8.24 -1.73
C HIS A 56 1.48 -7.61 -3.10
N LEU A 57 2.61 -6.94 -3.32
CA LEU A 57 3.00 -6.46 -4.65
C LEU A 57 3.61 -7.61 -5.44
N SER A 58 4.26 -8.53 -4.72
CA SER A 58 4.74 -9.80 -5.24
C SER A 58 5.01 -10.70 -4.03
N TYR A 59 5.62 -11.86 -4.25
CA TYR A 59 5.88 -12.82 -3.18
C TYR A 59 6.64 -12.23 -2.00
N LYS A 60 7.66 -11.40 -2.26
CA LYS A 60 8.54 -10.86 -1.22
C LYS A 60 8.27 -9.41 -0.86
N TRP A 61 7.38 -8.74 -1.55
CA TRP A 61 7.18 -7.30 -1.41
C TRP A 61 5.74 -6.98 -1.11
N VAL A 62 5.52 -6.12 -0.12
CA VAL A 62 4.17 -5.80 0.35
C VAL A 62 4.00 -4.29 0.46
N ALA A 63 2.74 -3.86 0.51
CA ALA A 63 2.38 -2.49 0.79
C ALA A 63 1.28 -2.48 1.84
N CYS A 64 1.35 -1.49 2.74
CA CYS A 64 0.34 -1.30 3.78
C CYS A 64 -0.17 0.12 3.71
N TRP A 65 -1.47 0.28 3.95
CA TRP A 65 -2.06 1.61 3.95
C TRP A 65 -3.07 1.74 5.07
N TYR A 66 -3.33 3.01 5.42
CA TYR A 66 -4.25 3.41 6.47
C TYR A 66 -5.37 4.23 5.85
N TRP A 67 -6.58 3.94 6.26
CA TRP A 67 -7.75 4.71 5.83
C TRP A 67 -8.78 4.71 6.95
N GLU A 68 -9.29 5.90 7.29
CA GLU A 68 -10.33 6.05 8.29
C GLU A 68 -11.66 6.26 7.59
N LYS A 69 -12.63 5.45 7.95
CA LYS A 69 -13.95 5.49 7.33
C LYS A 69 -14.53 6.90 7.38
N GLY A 70 -15.07 7.36 6.27
CA GLY A 70 -15.64 8.68 6.17
C GLY A 70 -14.68 9.75 5.67
N THR A 71 -13.41 9.40 5.43
CA THR A 71 -12.42 10.33 4.89
C THR A 71 -12.09 9.98 3.45
N ILE A 72 -11.49 10.94 2.73
CA ILE A 72 -11.05 10.71 1.37
C ILE A 72 -9.55 10.45 1.28
N GLU A 73 -8.83 10.50 2.40
CA GLU A 73 -7.39 10.36 2.41
C GLU A 73 -6.98 8.94 2.76
N ILE A 74 -6.09 8.38 1.94
CA ILE A 74 -5.48 7.08 2.18
C ILE A 74 -3.99 7.29 2.30
N GLU A 75 -3.38 6.85 3.40
CA GLU A 75 -1.95 6.98 3.60
C GLU A 75 -1.26 5.64 3.41
N VAL A 76 -0.34 5.57 2.44
CA VAL A 76 0.53 4.41 2.29
C VAL A 76 1.68 4.60 3.28
N TYR A 77 1.67 3.81 4.35
CA TYR A 77 2.64 3.98 5.43
C TYR A 77 3.76 2.95 5.41
N TYR A 78 3.66 1.95 4.56
CA TYR A 78 4.74 0.98 4.36
C TYR A 78 4.72 0.45 2.94
N ALA A 79 5.89 0.32 2.36
CA ALA A 79 6.12 -0.41 1.13
C ALA A 79 7.55 -0.92 1.19
N GLY A 80 7.72 -2.23 1.06
CA GLY A 80 9.03 -2.84 1.20
C GLY A 80 8.93 -4.33 1.32
N SER A 81 9.99 -4.94 1.88
CA SER A 81 10.04 -6.38 2.00
C SER A 81 9.01 -6.90 2.97
N ARG A 82 8.53 -8.12 2.70
CA ARG A 82 7.60 -8.79 3.59
C ARG A 82 8.22 -9.06 4.96
N GLU A 83 9.52 -9.36 4.99
CA GLU A 83 10.22 -9.66 6.23
C GLU A 83 10.21 -8.51 7.22
N ASN A 84 10.29 -7.28 6.71
CA ASN A 84 10.35 -6.10 7.56
C ASN A 84 9.00 -5.40 7.69
N ALA A 85 7.93 -6.01 7.23
CA ALA A 85 6.61 -5.41 7.31
C ALA A 85 6.17 -5.22 8.76
N PRO A 86 5.43 -4.13 9.06
CA PRO A 86 5.04 -3.79 10.43
C PRO A 86 3.83 -4.57 10.94
N TYR A 87 3.72 -5.82 10.52
CA TYR A 87 2.62 -6.65 11.01
C TYR A 87 3.05 -8.07 11.25
#